data_da48b4ad4bc0bf3a60fec2c647ce4e4e
#
_entry.id   da48b4ad4bc0bf3a60fec2c647ce4e4e
#
_cell.length_a   1.000
_cell.length_b   1.000
_cell.length_c   1.000
_cell.angle_alpha   90.00
_cell.angle_beta   90.00
_cell.angle_gamma   90.00
#
_symmetry.space_group_name_H-M   'P 1'
#
loop_
_entity.id
_entity.type
_entity.pdbx_description
1 polymer ?
#
loop_
_entity_poly.entity_id
_entity_poly.type
_entity_poly.pdbx_seq_one_letter_code
_entity_poly.pdbx_strand_id
1 'polypeptide(L)'
;MQSLLDGLNREQQQAVQHTEGPLLILAGAGSGKTKVLTVRIAYLLAQGVNPYEILAITFTNKAAKEMKSRVEGLVGDVANRIWLSTFHSFCAKFLRFELDNFLGYNSNFTIYDTSDSQVVIKAALKALNLDDKYYPVGAMISAISDAKNKLMFASDYRKQARDFYQQKVADVYEYYERELRKNNALDFDDLLLVAVKLLQSNAAVLEKYSKRFR
;
A
#
# COMPACT_ATOMS: atom_id res chain seq x y z
N MET A 1 -30.62 2.16 -13.14
CA MET A 1 -30.35 1.86 -11.71
C MET A 1 -30.97 0.55 -11.24
N GLN A 2 -32.26 0.31 -11.51
CA GLN A 2 -32.91 -0.96 -11.12
C GLN A 2 -32.15 -2.17 -11.72
N SER A 3 -31.74 -2.11 -12.98
CA SER A 3 -31.00 -3.18 -13.66
C SER A 3 -29.63 -3.53 -13.03
N LEU A 4 -28.98 -2.62 -12.30
CA LEU A 4 -27.74 -2.90 -11.59
C LEU A 4 -27.97 -3.78 -10.33
N LEU A 5 -29.15 -3.73 -9.77
CA LEU A 5 -29.53 -4.49 -8.58
C LEU A 5 -30.12 -5.86 -8.91
N ASP A 6 -30.45 -6.10 -10.20
CA ASP A 6 -31.01 -7.36 -10.64
C ASP A 6 -30.01 -8.51 -10.40
N GLY A 7 -30.53 -9.62 -9.87
CA GLY A 7 -29.71 -10.79 -9.53
C GLY A 7 -28.83 -10.63 -8.27
N LEU A 8 -29.09 -9.59 -7.44
CA LEU A 8 -28.59 -9.48 -6.08
C LEU A 8 -29.68 -9.89 -5.08
N ASN A 9 -29.31 -10.59 -4.01
CA ASN A 9 -30.23 -10.82 -2.90
C ASN A 9 -30.44 -9.53 -2.08
N ARG A 10 -31.38 -9.57 -1.11
CA ARG A 10 -31.77 -8.41 -0.33
C ARG A 10 -30.60 -7.77 0.44
N GLU A 11 -29.76 -8.60 1.08
CA GLU A 11 -28.60 -8.15 1.86
C GLU A 11 -27.53 -7.52 0.96
N GLN A 12 -27.32 -8.12 -0.22
CA GLN A 12 -26.38 -7.57 -1.23
C GLN A 12 -26.90 -6.22 -1.79
N GLN A 13 -28.22 -6.08 -2.03
CA GLN A 13 -28.82 -4.82 -2.46
C GLN A 13 -28.66 -3.74 -1.39
N GLN A 14 -28.91 -4.06 -0.13
CA GLN A 14 -28.71 -3.14 0.99
C GLN A 14 -27.25 -2.67 1.07
N ALA A 15 -26.28 -3.59 0.94
CA ALA A 15 -24.86 -3.27 0.95
C ALA A 15 -24.46 -2.38 -0.23
N VAL A 16 -25.03 -2.57 -1.42
CA VAL A 16 -24.77 -1.73 -2.59
C VAL A 16 -25.35 -0.33 -2.43
N GLN A 17 -26.56 -0.22 -1.87
CA GLN A 17 -27.28 1.04 -1.72
C GLN A 17 -26.84 1.89 -0.53
N HIS A 18 -26.12 1.30 0.45
CA HIS A 18 -25.58 2.04 1.59
C HIS A 18 -24.38 2.88 1.14
N THR A 19 -24.59 4.11 0.73
CA THR A 19 -23.57 4.99 0.13
C THR A 19 -22.87 5.89 1.13
N GLU A 20 -23.46 6.16 2.27
CA GLU A 20 -22.94 7.09 3.27
C GLU A 20 -22.41 6.36 4.51
N GLY A 21 -21.27 6.87 5.02
CA GLY A 21 -20.65 6.36 6.25
C GLY A 21 -19.92 5.02 6.11
N PRO A 22 -19.28 4.56 7.19
CA PRO A 22 -18.53 3.29 7.18
C PRO A 22 -19.48 2.09 7.11
N LEU A 23 -19.15 1.11 6.26
CA LEU A 23 -19.89 -0.13 6.09
C LEU A 23 -18.95 -1.32 6.20
N LEU A 24 -19.21 -2.24 7.11
CA LEU A 24 -18.55 -3.55 7.19
C LEU A 24 -19.49 -4.64 6.65
N ILE A 25 -18.99 -5.41 5.66
CA ILE A 25 -19.72 -6.53 5.08
C ILE A 25 -19.06 -7.84 5.52
N LEU A 26 -19.74 -8.59 6.38
CA LEU A 26 -19.32 -9.93 6.80
C LEU A 26 -19.95 -10.97 5.87
N ALA A 27 -19.11 -11.69 5.13
CA ALA A 27 -19.57 -12.60 4.10
C ALA A 27 -18.63 -13.79 3.92
N GLY A 28 -19.17 -15.00 3.87
CA GLY A 28 -18.43 -16.25 3.66
C GLY A 28 -17.85 -16.40 2.26
N ALA A 29 -17.04 -17.42 2.04
CA ALA A 29 -16.55 -17.76 0.70
C ALA A 29 -17.74 -18.06 -0.24
N GLY A 30 -17.67 -17.62 -1.50
CA GLY A 30 -18.74 -17.84 -2.48
C GLY A 30 -19.99 -16.96 -2.32
N SER A 31 -20.10 -16.13 -1.28
CA SER A 31 -21.27 -15.28 -1.01
C SER A 31 -21.44 -14.09 -1.98
N GLY A 32 -20.56 -13.94 -2.97
CA GLY A 32 -20.64 -12.84 -3.94
C GLY A 32 -20.04 -11.51 -3.48
N LYS A 33 -19.15 -11.47 -2.46
CA LYS A 33 -18.48 -10.24 -1.98
C LYS A 33 -17.94 -9.35 -3.10
N THR A 34 -17.19 -9.95 -4.03
CA THR A 34 -16.63 -9.20 -5.17
C THR A 34 -17.73 -8.64 -6.08
N LYS A 35 -18.84 -9.40 -6.28
CA LYS A 35 -19.99 -8.91 -7.06
C LYS A 35 -20.60 -7.68 -6.37
N VAL A 36 -20.81 -7.73 -5.06
CA VAL A 36 -21.33 -6.59 -4.28
C VAL A 36 -20.43 -5.36 -4.44
N LEU A 37 -19.11 -5.51 -4.31
CA LEU A 37 -18.17 -4.39 -4.44
C LEU A 37 -18.17 -3.79 -5.86
N THR A 38 -18.18 -4.63 -6.91
CA THR A 38 -18.19 -4.13 -8.30
C THR A 38 -19.51 -3.45 -8.65
N VAL A 39 -20.64 -4.01 -8.21
CA VAL A 39 -21.96 -3.38 -8.41
C VAL A 39 -22.08 -2.10 -7.58
N ARG A 40 -21.53 -2.05 -6.35
CA ARG A 40 -21.50 -0.82 -5.54
C ARG A 40 -20.74 0.30 -6.24
N ILE A 41 -19.60 0.03 -6.86
CA ILE A 41 -18.85 1.01 -7.64
C ILE A 41 -19.72 1.53 -8.82
N ALA A 42 -20.34 0.63 -9.57
CA ALA A 42 -21.23 1.00 -10.66
C ALA A 42 -22.44 1.82 -10.17
N TYR A 43 -22.98 1.47 -9.01
CA TYR A 43 -24.09 2.19 -8.39
C TYR A 43 -23.70 3.62 -7.95
N LEU A 44 -22.52 3.80 -7.32
CA LEU A 44 -21.99 5.11 -6.97
C LEU A 44 -21.83 6.01 -8.19
N LEU A 45 -21.30 5.49 -9.29
CA LEU A 45 -21.20 6.22 -10.56
C LEU A 45 -22.57 6.60 -11.11
N ALA A 46 -23.56 5.70 -11.03
CA ALA A 46 -24.93 5.98 -11.46
C ALA A 46 -25.63 7.03 -10.57
N GLN A 47 -25.18 7.20 -9.32
CA GLN A 47 -25.61 8.27 -8.42
C GLN A 47 -24.89 9.60 -8.67
N GLY A 48 -23.98 9.66 -9.65
CA GLY A 48 -23.25 10.88 -10.03
C GLY A 48 -21.95 11.10 -9.27
N VAL A 49 -21.46 10.11 -8.50
CA VAL A 49 -20.14 10.21 -7.87
C VAL A 49 -19.08 10.25 -8.95
N ASN A 50 -18.17 11.22 -8.85
CA ASN A 50 -17.09 11.37 -9.80
C ASN A 50 -16.14 10.15 -9.74
N PRO A 51 -15.82 9.47 -10.87
CA PRO A 51 -14.94 8.30 -10.87
C PRO A 51 -13.56 8.57 -10.27
N TYR A 52 -13.04 9.79 -10.32
CA TYR A 52 -11.77 10.17 -9.69
C TYR A 52 -11.85 10.26 -8.16
N GLU A 53 -13.05 10.27 -7.59
CA GLU A 53 -13.30 10.28 -6.13
C GLU A 53 -13.46 8.86 -5.55
N ILE A 54 -13.43 7.83 -6.41
CA ILE A 54 -13.58 6.44 -5.99
C ILE A 54 -12.20 5.80 -5.86
N LEU A 55 -11.92 5.27 -4.67
CA LEU A 55 -10.74 4.44 -4.38
C LEU A 55 -11.20 3.03 -4.02
N ALA A 56 -10.76 2.04 -4.80
CA ALA A 56 -11.01 0.63 -4.55
C ALA A 56 -9.69 -0.12 -4.41
N ILE A 57 -9.49 -0.77 -3.26
CA ILE A 57 -8.22 -1.42 -2.94
C ILE A 57 -8.44 -2.93 -2.73
N THR A 58 -7.51 -3.72 -3.27
CA THR A 58 -7.44 -5.17 -3.10
C THR A 58 -6.06 -5.58 -2.58
N PHE A 59 -5.93 -6.83 -2.10
CA PHE A 59 -4.64 -7.35 -1.65
C PHE A 59 -3.72 -7.80 -2.77
N THR A 60 -4.27 -8.34 -3.88
CA THR A 60 -3.45 -8.93 -4.94
C THR A 60 -3.69 -8.24 -6.28
N ASN A 61 -2.64 -8.18 -7.11
CA ASN A 61 -2.74 -7.64 -8.47
C ASN A 61 -3.74 -8.45 -9.33
N LYS A 62 -3.86 -9.75 -9.11
CA LYS A 62 -4.86 -10.59 -9.78
C LYS A 62 -6.27 -10.13 -9.43
N ALA A 63 -6.56 -9.94 -8.13
CA ALA A 63 -7.87 -9.47 -7.68
C ALA A 63 -8.18 -8.05 -8.16
N ALA A 64 -7.19 -7.15 -8.18
CA ALA A 64 -7.35 -5.80 -8.71
C ALA A 64 -7.70 -5.82 -10.22
N LYS A 65 -6.98 -6.63 -11.00
CA LYS A 65 -7.24 -6.78 -12.45
C LYS A 65 -8.62 -7.38 -12.71
N GLU A 66 -9.00 -8.42 -11.96
CA GLU A 66 -10.32 -9.04 -12.07
C GLU A 66 -11.45 -8.07 -11.70
N MET A 67 -11.29 -7.33 -10.59
CA MET A 67 -12.27 -6.32 -10.17
C MET A 67 -12.39 -5.22 -11.23
N LYS A 68 -11.27 -4.73 -11.78
CA LYS A 68 -11.26 -3.72 -12.83
C LYS A 68 -12.03 -4.18 -14.06
N SER A 69 -11.76 -5.40 -14.55
CA SER A 69 -12.47 -5.97 -15.71
C SER A 69 -13.98 -6.11 -15.47
N ARG A 70 -14.38 -6.51 -14.24
CA ARG A 70 -15.79 -6.61 -13.88
C ARG A 70 -16.48 -5.23 -13.82
N VAL A 71 -15.81 -4.22 -13.26
CA VAL A 71 -16.32 -2.84 -13.23
C VAL A 71 -16.42 -2.30 -14.64
N GLU A 72 -15.41 -2.52 -15.49
CA GLU A 72 -15.40 -2.11 -16.91
C GLU A 72 -16.55 -2.74 -17.70
N GLY A 73 -16.86 -4.01 -17.43
CA GLY A 73 -18.05 -4.68 -18.01
C GLY A 73 -19.39 -4.06 -17.59
N LEU A 74 -19.45 -3.35 -16.46
CA LEU A 74 -20.67 -2.70 -15.95
C LEU A 74 -20.81 -1.23 -16.41
N VAL A 75 -19.68 -0.50 -16.51
CA VAL A 75 -19.69 0.97 -16.70
C VAL A 75 -18.85 1.43 -17.89
N GLY A 76 -18.22 0.52 -18.63
CA GLY A 76 -17.38 0.84 -19.78
C GLY A 76 -16.08 1.56 -19.37
N ASP A 77 -15.57 2.41 -20.27
CA ASP A 77 -14.28 3.10 -20.16
C ASP A 77 -14.15 4.01 -18.95
N VAL A 78 -15.26 4.40 -18.31
CA VAL A 78 -15.26 5.20 -17.08
C VAL A 78 -14.49 4.49 -15.95
N ALA A 79 -14.47 3.14 -15.97
CA ALA A 79 -13.69 2.33 -15.03
C ALA A 79 -12.19 2.71 -14.97
N ASN A 80 -11.64 3.20 -16.09
CA ASN A 80 -10.22 3.59 -16.18
C ASN A 80 -9.87 4.85 -15.37
N ARG A 81 -10.87 5.62 -14.97
CA ARG A 81 -10.72 6.83 -14.15
C ARG A 81 -10.77 6.56 -12.65
N ILE A 82 -11.20 5.38 -12.25
CA ILE A 82 -11.27 4.94 -10.85
C ILE A 82 -9.89 4.53 -10.37
N TRP A 83 -9.53 4.90 -9.14
CA TRP A 83 -8.32 4.38 -8.51
C TRP A 83 -8.59 2.98 -7.96
N LEU A 84 -8.42 1.98 -8.83
CA LEU A 84 -8.60 0.57 -8.50
C LEU A 84 -7.25 -0.14 -8.59
N SER A 85 -6.71 -0.57 -7.44
CA SER A 85 -5.34 -1.11 -7.35
C SER A 85 -5.13 -1.92 -6.07
N THR A 86 -3.91 -2.43 -5.85
CA THR A 86 -3.47 -2.94 -4.55
C THR A 86 -2.99 -1.79 -3.66
N PHE A 87 -2.85 -2.03 -2.33
CA PHE A 87 -2.25 -1.06 -1.41
C PHE A 87 -0.88 -0.58 -1.89
N HIS A 88 0.01 -1.47 -2.26
CA HIS A 88 1.34 -1.11 -2.75
C HIS A 88 1.30 -0.29 -4.05
N SER A 89 0.45 -0.67 -4.99
CA SER A 89 0.28 0.09 -6.25
C SER A 89 -0.33 1.47 -6.01
N PHE A 90 -1.27 1.57 -5.06
CA PHE A 90 -1.80 2.87 -4.62
C PHE A 90 -0.70 3.74 -4.02
N CYS A 91 0.05 3.21 -3.04
CA CYS A 91 1.13 3.95 -2.38
C CYS A 91 2.23 4.37 -3.37
N ALA A 92 2.64 3.48 -4.28
CA ALA A 92 3.60 3.82 -5.31
C ALA A 92 3.10 4.97 -6.20
N LYS A 93 1.85 4.92 -6.66
CA LYS A 93 1.24 5.99 -7.45
C LYS A 93 1.10 7.28 -6.65
N PHE A 94 0.64 7.20 -5.40
CA PHE A 94 0.52 8.34 -4.49
C PHE A 94 1.88 9.02 -4.29
N LEU A 95 2.93 8.26 -3.97
CA LEU A 95 4.27 8.78 -3.78
C LEU A 95 4.85 9.39 -5.08
N ARG A 96 4.54 8.84 -6.26
CA ARG A 96 4.93 9.45 -7.55
C ARG A 96 4.35 10.86 -7.75
N PHE A 97 3.19 11.15 -7.15
CA PHE A 97 2.56 12.46 -7.27
C PHE A 97 2.96 13.43 -6.16
N GLU A 98 3.20 12.93 -4.95
CA GLU A 98 3.31 13.78 -3.76
C GLU A 98 4.72 13.82 -3.14
N LEU A 99 5.62 12.94 -3.58
CA LEU A 99 6.96 12.86 -3.03
C LEU A 99 7.87 13.92 -3.65
N ASP A 100 7.97 15.06 -2.97
CA ASP A 100 8.86 16.15 -3.34
C ASP A 100 9.93 16.32 -2.28
N ASN A 101 11.07 15.65 -2.48
CA ASN A 101 12.23 15.68 -1.59
C ASN A 101 11.93 15.36 -0.11
N PHE A 102 10.94 14.52 0.13
CA PHE A 102 10.57 14.08 1.48
C PHE A 102 11.48 12.96 1.96
N LEU A 103 12.07 13.11 3.14
CA LEU A 103 13.03 12.17 3.73
C LEU A 103 14.26 11.85 2.84
N GLY A 104 14.58 12.74 1.89
CA GLY A 104 15.65 12.56 0.93
C GLY A 104 15.28 11.73 -0.31
N TYR A 105 14.00 11.39 -0.47
CA TYR A 105 13.48 10.74 -1.68
C TYR A 105 12.75 11.74 -2.58
N ASN A 106 12.78 11.49 -3.88
CA ASN A 106 12.00 12.23 -4.88
C ASN A 106 11.08 11.29 -5.67
N SER A 107 10.18 11.86 -6.47
CA SER A 107 9.14 11.13 -7.21
C SER A 107 9.66 10.10 -8.22
N ASN A 108 10.93 10.18 -8.65
CA ASN A 108 11.54 9.26 -9.62
C ASN A 108 12.22 8.05 -8.96
N PHE A 109 11.77 7.65 -7.78
CA PHE A 109 12.35 6.54 -7.04
C PHE A 109 12.24 5.20 -7.80
N THR A 110 13.22 4.33 -7.59
CA THR A 110 13.18 2.94 -8.03
C THR A 110 12.53 2.08 -6.96
N ILE A 111 11.79 1.05 -7.35
CA ILE A 111 11.23 0.07 -6.40
C ILE A 111 12.16 -1.14 -6.39
N TYR A 112 12.76 -1.41 -5.23
CA TYR A 112 13.60 -2.59 -5.01
C TYR A 112 12.73 -3.79 -4.69
N ASP A 113 13.03 -4.90 -5.35
CA ASP A 113 12.45 -6.19 -5.04
C ASP A 113 13.22 -6.93 -3.93
N THR A 114 12.82 -8.17 -3.66
CA THR A 114 13.48 -9.00 -2.63
C THR A 114 14.93 -9.29 -2.98
N SER A 115 15.28 -9.46 -4.26
CA SER A 115 16.64 -9.74 -4.69
C SER A 115 17.54 -8.52 -4.54
N ASP A 116 17.04 -7.34 -4.90
CA ASP A 116 17.73 -6.06 -4.70
C ASP A 116 18.02 -5.82 -3.22
N SER A 117 17.00 -6.01 -2.39
CA SER A 117 17.10 -5.87 -0.92
C SER A 117 18.15 -6.81 -0.34
N GLN A 118 18.21 -8.07 -0.80
CA GLN A 118 19.23 -9.04 -0.37
C GLN A 118 20.64 -8.58 -0.72
N VAL A 119 20.85 -7.98 -1.89
CA VAL A 119 22.17 -7.47 -2.30
C VAL A 119 22.63 -6.37 -1.35
N VAL A 120 21.74 -5.43 -1.01
CA VAL A 120 22.08 -4.33 -0.09
C VAL A 120 22.35 -4.86 1.32
N ILE A 121 21.56 -5.82 1.83
CA ILE A 121 21.77 -6.41 3.15
C ILE A 121 23.11 -7.19 3.21
N LYS A 122 23.45 -7.96 2.17
CA LYS A 122 24.77 -8.63 2.09
C LYS A 122 25.93 -7.62 2.11
N ALA A 123 25.77 -6.50 1.40
CA ALA A 123 26.77 -5.43 1.42
C ALA A 123 26.87 -4.79 2.83
N ALA A 124 25.75 -4.61 3.52
CA ALA A 124 25.73 -4.12 4.90
C ALA A 124 26.48 -5.05 5.86
N LEU A 125 26.17 -6.36 5.83
CA LEU A 125 26.85 -7.34 6.67
C LEU A 125 28.36 -7.33 6.45
N LYS A 126 28.80 -7.29 5.19
CA LYS A 126 30.22 -7.20 4.84
C LYS A 126 30.87 -5.91 5.36
N ALA A 127 30.23 -4.76 5.16
CA ALA A 127 30.74 -3.46 5.59
C ALA A 127 30.84 -3.32 7.12
N LEU A 128 29.93 -3.99 7.84
CA LEU A 128 29.88 -4.00 9.31
C LEU A 128 30.67 -5.15 9.94
N ASN A 129 31.39 -5.97 9.16
CA ASN A 129 32.11 -7.17 9.60
C ASN A 129 31.22 -8.13 10.39
N LEU A 130 29.99 -8.33 9.96
CA LEU A 130 29.03 -9.26 10.54
C LEU A 130 29.02 -10.57 9.73
N ASP A 131 29.21 -11.69 10.42
CA ASP A 131 29.19 -13.02 9.81
C ASP A 131 27.73 -13.43 9.53
N ASP A 132 27.42 -13.83 8.30
CA ASP A 132 26.09 -14.25 7.86
C ASP A 132 25.61 -15.54 8.54
N LYS A 133 26.52 -16.33 9.12
CA LYS A 133 26.19 -17.48 9.96
C LYS A 133 25.46 -17.07 11.25
N TYR A 134 25.84 -15.94 11.86
CA TYR A 134 25.22 -15.42 13.06
C TYR A 134 24.13 -14.39 12.77
N TYR A 135 24.22 -13.73 11.62
CA TYR A 135 23.29 -12.70 11.14
C TYR A 135 22.77 -13.05 9.74
N PRO A 136 21.93 -14.10 9.61
CA PRO A 136 21.46 -14.54 8.30
C PRO A 136 20.71 -13.42 7.57
N VAL A 137 21.00 -13.25 6.27
CA VAL A 137 20.39 -12.19 5.41
C VAL A 137 18.87 -12.20 5.53
N GLY A 138 18.24 -13.37 5.50
CA GLY A 138 16.78 -13.49 5.65
C GLY A 138 16.26 -13.00 7.00
N ALA A 139 17.00 -13.24 8.10
CA ALA A 139 16.63 -12.78 9.42
C ALA A 139 16.73 -11.24 9.53
N MET A 140 17.76 -10.64 8.91
CA MET A 140 17.92 -9.19 8.84
C MET A 140 16.78 -8.55 8.06
N ILE A 141 16.43 -9.09 6.89
CA ILE A 141 15.29 -8.62 6.07
C ILE A 141 14.00 -8.71 6.89
N SER A 142 13.74 -9.85 7.54
CA SER A 142 12.53 -10.04 8.34
C SER A 142 12.43 -9.03 9.49
N ALA A 143 13.53 -8.81 10.22
CA ALA A 143 13.56 -7.85 11.32
C ALA A 143 13.33 -6.40 10.85
N ILE A 144 13.89 -6.02 9.71
CA ILE A 144 13.69 -4.70 9.09
C ILE A 144 12.24 -4.55 8.60
N SER A 145 11.70 -5.56 7.93
CA SER A 145 10.31 -5.60 7.48
C SER A 145 9.34 -5.46 8.67
N ASP A 146 9.57 -6.21 9.76
CA ASP A 146 8.77 -6.10 10.98
C ASP A 146 8.82 -4.69 11.61
N ALA A 147 9.98 -4.02 11.55
CA ALA A 147 10.12 -2.64 12.00
C ALA A 147 9.34 -1.68 11.11
N LYS A 148 9.47 -1.80 9.78
CA LYS A 148 8.73 -0.97 8.82
C LYS A 148 7.21 -1.15 8.95
N ASN A 149 6.74 -2.38 9.16
CA ASN A 149 5.33 -2.67 9.41
C ASN A 149 4.79 -2.04 10.70
N LYS A 150 5.68 -1.74 11.66
CA LYS A 150 5.36 -0.95 12.87
C LYS A 150 5.59 0.56 12.69
N LEU A 151 5.74 1.01 11.46
CA LEU A 151 6.00 2.41 11.09
C LEU A 151 7.29 2.99 11.71
N MET A 152 8.31 2.15 11.94
CA MET A 152 9.60 2.53 12.49
C MET A 152 10.65 2.65 11.39
N PHE A 153 11.32 3.80 11.30
CA PHE A 153 12.57 3.94 10.59
C PHE A 153 13.74 3.37 11.40
N ALA A 154 14.93 3.29 10.78
CA ALA A 154 16.12 2.76 11.45
C ALA A 154 16.44 3.48 12.76
N SER A 155 16.28 4.81 12.80
CA SER A 155 16.48 5.62 14.01
C SER A 155 15.49 5.30 15.15
N ASP A 156 14.24 4.94 14.79
CA ASP A 156 13.23 4.57 15.80
C ASP A 156 13.47 3.15 16.32
N TYR A 157 13.86 2.23 15.43
CA TYR A 157 14.27 0.89 15.81
C TYR A 157 15.48 0.91 16.74
N ARG A 158 16.51 1.75 16.46
CA ARG A 158 17.69 1.97 17.29
C ARG A 158 17.34 2.33 18.72
N LYS A 159 16.40 3.24 18.93
CA LYS A 159 15.95 3.67 20.27
C LYS A 159 15.30 2.54 21.07
N GLN A 160 14.75 1.53 20.39
CA GLN A 160 14.08 0.38 21.02
C GLN A 160 14.97 -0.85 21.15
N ALA A 161 16.13 -0.89 20.50
CA ALA A 161 17.07 -2.01 20.52
C ALA A 161 17.69 -2.13 21.93
N ARG A 162 17.36 -3.22 22.66
CA ARG A 162 17.76 -3.44 24.05
C ARG A 162 18.90 -4.43 24.20
N ASP A 163 18.99 -5.42 23.34
CA ASP A 163 20.02 -6.45 23.36
C ASP A 163 21.05 -6.28 22.22
N PHE A 164 22.13 -7.02 22.33
CA PHE A 164 23.24 -6.94 21.37
C PHE A 164 22.81 -7.32 19.94
N TYR A 165 21.95 -8.33 19.79
CA TYR A 165 21.46 -8.73 18.47
C TYR A 165 20.60 -7.63 17.84
N GLN A 166 19.67 -7.04 18.58
CA GLN A 166 18.85 -5.92 18.11
C GLN A 166 19.69 -4.70 17.74
N GLN A 167 20.77 -4.43 18.49
CA GLN A 167 21.71 -3.36 18.13
C GLN A 167 22.39 -3.64 16.78
N LYS A 168 22.75 -4.91 16.49
CA LYS A 168 23.31 -5.28 15.19
C LYS A 168 22.28 -5.19 14.07
N VAL A 169 21.03 -5.57 14.32
CA VAL A 169 19.93 -5.32 13.37
C VAL A 169 19.79 -3.83 13.10
N ALA A 170 19.88 -2.97 14.11
CA ALA A 170 19.83 -1.53 13.94
C ALA A 170 20.99 -1.01 13.09
N ASP A 171 22.23 -1.51 13.30
CA ASP A 171 23.40 -1.17 12.46
C ASP A 171 23.15 -1.51 10.99
N VAL A 172 22.62 -2.71 10.71
CA VAL A 172 22.28 -3.17 9.36
C VAL A 172 21.14 -2.33 8.77
N TYR A 173 20.11 -2.02 9.56
CA TYR A 173 18.97 -1.22 9.09
C TYR A 173 19.38 0.22 8.74
N GLU A 174 20.23 0.87 9.53
CA GLU A 174 20.76 2.21 9.23
C GLU A 174 21.59 2.20 7.94
N TYR A 175 22.42 1.17 7.74
CA TYR A 175 23.17 1.01 6.49
C TYR A 175 22.21 0.84 5.29
N TYR A 176 21.22 -0.06 5.42
CA TYR A 176 20.22 -0.35 4.40
C TYR A 176 19.44 0.89 3.99
N GLU A 177 18.87 1.61 4.96
CA GLU A 177 18.11 2.84 4.73
C GLU A 177 18.95 3.94 4.06
N ARG A 178 20.21 4.10 4.46
CA ARG A 178 21.15 5.03 3.84
C ARG A 178 21.41 4.70 2.37
N GLU A 179 21.64 3.43 2.04
CA GLU A 179 21.88 3.01 0.65
C GLU A 179 20.63 3.15 -0.21
N LEU A 180 19.44 2.86 0.32
CA LEU A 180 18.19 3.11 -0.37
C LEU A 180 18.02 4.60 -0.69
N ARG A 181 18.24 5.49 0.28
CA ARG A 181 18.17 6.95 0.05
C ARG A 181 19.17 7.41 -1.00
N LYS A 182 20.42 6.95 -0.92
CA LYS A 182 21.47 7.29 -1.87
C LYS A 182 21.10 6.91 -3.31
N ASN A 183 20.42 5.79 -3.49
CA ASN A 183 19.98 5.30 -4.79
C ASN A 183 18.57 5.80 -5.18
N ASN A 184 17.96 6.67 -4.39
CA ASN A 184 16.56 7.06 -4.53
C ASN A 184 15.67 5.83 -4.75
N ALA A 185 15.78 4.83 -3.89
CA ALA A 185 15.07 3.56 -3.97
C ALA A 185 14.18 3.35 -2.74
N LEU A 186 13.03 2.76 -2.94
CA LEU A 186 12.09 2.30 -1.90
C LEU A 186 11.86 0.80 -2.11
N ASP A 187 11.86 0.02 -1.04
CA ASP A 187 11.38 -1.36 -1.12
C ASP A 187 9.84 -1.42 -0.93
N PHE A 188 9.27 -2.62 -0.98
CA PHE A 188 7.81 -2.78 -0.86
C PHE A 188 7.27 -2.27 0.49
N ASP A 189 7.98 -2.50 1.60
CA ASP A 189 7.56 -2.02 2.91
C ASP A 189 7.67 -0.48 3.00
N ASP A 190 8.69 0.11 2.37
CA ASP A 190 8.87 1.56 2.29
C ASP A 190 7.72 2.25 1.57
N LEU A 191 7.13 1.62 0.56
CA LEU A 191 5.97 2.22 -0.14
C LEU A 191 4.83 2.54 0.84
N LEU A 192 4.57 1.65 1.79
CA LEU A 192 3.55 1.85 2.82
C LEU A 192 4.05 2.81 3.90
N LEU A 193 5.24 2.57 4.45
CA LEU A 193 5.83 3.38 5.51
C LEU A 193 5.94 4.85 5.12
N VAL A 194 6.55 5.15 3.97
CA VAL A 194 6.78 6.52 3.50
C VAL A 194 5.46 7.21 3.16
N ALA A 195 4.49 6.50 2.56
CA ALA A 195 3.16 7.05 2.29
C ALA A 195 2.44 7.46 3.57
N VAL A 196 2.45 6.61 4.61
CA VAL A 196 1.85 6.93 5.92
C VAL A 196 2.56 8.11 6.57
N LYS A 197 3.90 8.11 6.58
CA LYS A 197 4.69 9.21 7.18
C LYS A 197 4.47 10.53 6.45
N LEU A 198 4.35 10.52 5.12
CA LEU A 198 4.03 11.72 4.35
C LEU A 198 2.65 12.28 4.71
N LEU A 199 1.64 11.42 4.78
CA LEU A 199 0.29 11.83 5.21
C LEU A 199 0.26 12.36 6.65
N GLN A 200 1.05 11.77 7.56
CA GLN A 200 1.13 12.22 8.95
C GLN A 200 1.85 13.57 9.12
N SER A 201 2.84 13.85 8.26
CA SER A 201 3.68 15.05 8.39
C SER A 201 3.25 16.22 7.51
N ASN A 202 2.43 15.98 6.47
CA ASN A 202 1.99 17.00 5.52
C ASN A 202 0.46 17.16 5.53
N ALA A 203 -0.02 18.12 6.31
CA ALA A 203 -1.45 18.39 6.47
C ALA A 203 -2.14 18.74 5.15
N ALA A 204 -1.46 19.43 4.22
CA ALA A 204 -2.05 19.80 2.92
C ALA A 204 -2.26 18.56 2.04
N VAL A 205 -1.31 17.62 2.03
CA VAL A 205 -1.45 16.35 1.32
C VAL A 205 -2.55 15.51 1.94
N LEU A 206 -2.60 15.41 3.28
CA LEU A 206 -3.66 14.69 3.98
C LEU A 206 -5.05 15.26 3.65
N GLU A 207 -5.21 16.58 3.72
CA GLU A 207 -6.46 17.26 3.39
C GLU A 207 -6.88 17.02 1.93
N LYS A 208 -5.94 17.11 0.99
CA LYS A 208 -6.17 16.83 -0.43
C LYS A 208 -6.78 15.46 -0.67
N TYR A 209 -6.22 14.42 -0.06
CA TYR A 209 -6.67 13.04 -0.27
C TYR A 209 -7.89 12.66 0.56
N SER A 210 -8.05 13.20 1.77
CA SER A 210 -9.26 12.99 2.58
C SER A 210 -10.50 13.64 1.97
N LYS A 211 -10.34 14.76 1.24
CA LYS A 211 -11.44 15.41 0.50
C LYS A 211 -11.68 14.76 -0.87
N ARG A 212 -10.68 14.11 -1.44
CA ARG A 212 -10.78 13.51 -2.76
C ARG A 212 -11.60 12.23 -2.78
N PHE A 213 -11.36 11.34 -1.84
CA PHE A 213 -12.00 10.02 -1.83
C PHE A 213 -13.20 10.00 -0.88
N ARG A 214 -14.29 9.43 -1.38
CA ARG A 214 -15.57 9.29 -0.66
C ARG A 214 -15.85 7.85 -0.27
#